data_67d33e265ceb8ea8ba0670728c345794
#
_entry.id   67d33e265ceb8ea8ba0670728c345794
#
_cell.length_a   1.000
_cell.length_b   1.000
_cell.length_c   1.000
_cell.angle_alpha   90.00
_cell.angle_beta   90.00
_cell.angle_gamma   90.00
#
_symmetry.space_group_name_H-M   'P 1'
#
loop_
_entity.id
_entity.type
_entity.pdbx_description
1 polymer ?
#
loop_
_entity_poly.entity_id
_entity_poly.type
_entity_poly.pdbx_seq_one_letter_code
_entity_poly.pdbx_strand_id
1 'polypeptide(L)'
;PVRFHYNDTKDRVYPISSVSVQRDGGSETYRRNKDGAMVGFKIGDPDGTISGQHTYVISYTVKGALNSFPDHEELYWNAIGDGWSVPIAAASATVQGPADITRAECFAGPSRSRPGCDSTTITGQRATFTQGSLAAREAFSVVVAFPKGSIANAKPLLEDRHASAAALRPRPAAASGRDAA
;
A
#
# COMPACT_ATOMS: atom_id res chain seq x y z
N PRO A 1 3.52 -3.17 0.61
CA PRO A 1 3.23 -4.21 1.61
C PRO A 1 1.73 -4.28 1.88
N VAL A 2 1.24 -5.49 2.24
CA VAL A 2 -0.14 -5.72 2.67
C VAL A 2 -0.24 -6.02 4.18
N ARG A 3 0.89 -6.02 4.86
CA ARG A 3 1.02 -6.18 6.31
C ARG A 3 2.24 -5.41 6.80
N PHE A 4 2.10 -4.68 7.90
CA PHE A 4 3.23 -4.07 8.60
C PHE A 4 2.97 -3.94 10.10
N HIS A 5 4.04 -3.84 10.85
CA HIS A 5 4.01 -3.66 12.29
C HIS A 5 3.28 -2.37 12.68
N TYR A 6 2.22 -2.50 13.46
CA TYR A 6 1.43 -1.36 13.93
C TYR A 6 1.79 -0.96 15.37
N ASN A 7 1.87 -1.95 16.26
CA ASN A 7 2.35 -1.80 17.64
C ASN A 7 2.86 -3.16 18.15
N ASP A 8 3.20 -3.27 19.43
CA ASP A 8 3.82 -4.47 20.03
C ASP A 8 2.97 -5.73 19.88
N THR A 9 1.65 -5.63 19.77
CA THR A 9 0.72 -6.76 19.74
C THR A 9 -0.04 -6.90 18.43
N LYS A 10 -0.04 -5.89 17.57
CA LYS A 10 -0.87 -5.84 16.36
C LYS A 10 -0.06 -5.50 15.12
N ASP A 11 -0.43 -6.15 14.03
CA ASP A 11 -0.06 -5.75 12.67
C ASP A 11 -1.25 -5.08 11.99
N ARG A 12 -1.00 -4.04 11.21
CA ARG A 12 -1.99 -3.49 10.29
C ARG A 12 -1.94 -4.28 8.98
N VAL A 13 -3.12 -4.63 8.49
CA VAL A 13 -3.26 -5.43 7.27
C VAL A 13 -4.11 -4.73 6.23
N TYR A 14 -3.78 -4.97 4.96
CA TYR A 14 -4.49 -4.46 3.79
C TYR A 14 -4.90 -5.63 2.88
N PRO A 15 -6.02 -6.32 3.17
CA PRO A 15 -6.55 -7.33 2.27
C PRO A 15 -6.86 -6.75 0.90
N ILE A 16 -6.30 -7.37 -0.14
CA ILE A 16 -6.54 -7.00 -1.55
C ILE A 16 -7.43 -8.05 -2.19
N SER A 17 -8.49 -7.60 -2.85
CA SER A 17 -9.47 -8.43 -3.55
C SER A 17 -9.92 -7.78 -4.87
N SER A 18 -10.74 -8.50 -5.64
CA SER A 18 -11.34 -8.00 -6.89
C SER A 18 -10.32 -7.41 -7.86
N VAL A 19 -9.19 -8.10 -8.03
CA VAL A 19 -8.12 -7.66 -8.92
C VAL A 19 -8.50 -7.97 -10.36
N SER A 20 -8.36 -6.99 -11.23
CA SER A 20 -8.42 -7.16 -12.68
C SER A 20 -7.31 -6.38 -13.36
N VAL A 21 -6.83 -6.88 -14.47
CA VAL A 21 -5.78 -6.25 -15.27
C VAL A 21 -6.23 -6.20 -16.73
N GLN A 22 -6.03 -5.05 -17.34
CA GLN A 22 -6.24 -4.86 -18.77
C GLN A 22 -4.97 -4.29 -19.40
N ARG A 23 -4.71 -4.64 -20.66
CA ARG A 23 -3.70 -4.03 -21.52
C ARG A 23 -4.36 -3.59 -22.80
N ASP A 24 -4.21 -2.32 -23.15
CA ASP A 24 -4.75 -1.70 -24.37
C ASP A 24 -6.26 -1.96 -24.55
N GLY A 25 -7.00 -1.98 -23.43
CA GLY A 25 -8.45 -2.24 -23.40
C GLY A 25 -8.86 -3.72 -23.39
N GLY A 26 -7.94 -4.64 -23.65
CA GLY A 26 -8.19 -6.09 -23.56
C GLY A 26 -7.83 -6.65 -22.18
N SER A 27 -8.48 -7.75 -21.78
CA SER A 27 -8.13 -8.45 -20.54
C SER A 27 -6.71 -9.00 -20.60
N GLU A 28 -5.91 -8.82 -19.54
CA GLU A 28 -4.56 -9.32 -19.46
C GLU A 28 -4.39 -10.33 -18.32
N THR A 29 -3.56 -11.34 -18.52
CA THR A 29 -3.28 -12.36 -17.52
C THR A 29 -2.32 -11.83 -16.45
N TYR A 30 -2.46 -12.34 -15.24
CA TYR A 30 -1.54 -12.03 -14.16
C TYR A 30 -1.40 -13.20 -13.19
N ARG A 31 -0.27 -13.28 -12.52
CA ARG A 31 -0.04 -14.20 -11.40
C ARG A 31 0.17 -13.41 -10.12
N ARG A 32 -0.60 -13.76 -9.09
CA ARG A 32 -0.44 -13.22 -7.75
C ARG A 32 0.61 -14.01 -6.99
N ASN A 33 1.59 -13.34 -6.44
CA ASN A 33 2.57 -13.93 -5.52
C ASN A 33 2.50 -13.22 -4.16
N LYS A 34 2.84 -13.96 -3.11
CA LYS A 34 2.95 -13.43 -1.75
C LYS A 34 4.36 -13.78 -1.25
N ASP A 35 5.05 -12.76 -0.76
CA ASP A 35 6.36 -12.88 -0.16
C ASP A 35 6.35 -12.12 1.17
N GLY A 36 6.24 -12.86 2.28
CA GLY A 36 6.10 -12.27 3.61
C GLY A 36 4.93 -11.29 3.70
N ALA A 37 5.26 -10.02 3.96
CA ALA A 37 4.32 -8.91 4.05
C ALA A 37 3.96 -8.26 2.70
N MET A 38 4.56 -8.73 1.60
CA MET A 38 4.34 -8.18 0.25
C MET A 38 3.36 -9.04 -0.54
N VAL A 39 2.56 -8.39 -1.35
CA VAL A 39 1.80 -9.03 -2.44
C VAL A 39 2.24 -8.38 -3.75
N GLY A 40 2.63 -9.20 -4.69
CA GLY A 40 3.00 -8.79 -6.04
C GLY A 40 2.03 -9.37 -7.07
N PHE A 41 1.92 -8.67 -8.19
CA PHE A 41 1.21 -9.13 -9.37
C PHE A 41 2.19 -9.12 -10.54
N LYS A 42 2.54 -10.30 -11.05
CA LYS A 42 3.30 -10.43 -12.30
C LYS A 42 2.30 -10.44 -13.44
N ILE A 43 2.34 -9.42 -14.28
CA ILE A 43 1.39 -9.18 -15.37
C ILE A 43 2.02 -9.64 -16.68
N GLY A 44 1.24 -10.30 -17.52
CA GLY A 44 1.64 -10.79 -18.81
C GLY A 44 1.99 -12.28 -18.83
N ASP A 45 2.30 -12.78 -20.02
CA ASP A 45 2.76 -14.14 -20.28
C ASP A 45 4.27 -14.20 -20.04
N PRO A 46 4.79 -15.12 -19.18
CA PRO A 46 6.22 -15.26 -18.94
C PRO A 46 7.00 -15.74 -20.19
N ASP A 47 6.34 -16.42 -21.13
CA ASP A 47 6.94 -16.97 -22.34
C ASP A 47 6.77 -16.04 -23.55
N GLY A 48 6.07 -14.88 -23.36
CA GLY A 48 5.82 -13.89 -24.39
C GLY A 48 6.59 -12.58 -24.14
N THR A 49 7.12 -11.99 -25.19
CA THR A 49 7.67 -10.63 -25.17
C THR A 49 6.78 -9.67 -25.92
N ILE A 50 6.66 -8.47 -25.39
CA ILE A 50 5.96 -7.37 -26.05
C ILE A 50 6.92 -6.21 -26.28
N SER A 51 6.65 -5.39 -27.28
CA SER A 51 7.44 -4.20 -27.59
C SER A 51 6.51 -3.05 -27.97
N GLY A 52 6.99 -1.83 -27.81
CA GLY A 52 6.21 -0.62 -28.08
C GLY A 52 5.61 -0.01 -26.80
N GLN A 53 4.69 0.92 -26.99
CA GLN A 53 3.99 1.61 -25.91
C GLN A 53 2.67 0.89 -25.63
N HIS A 54 2.42 0.57 -24.35
CA HIS A 54 1.22 -0.11 -23.91
C HIS A 54 0.58 0.62 -22.72
N THR A 55 -0.75 0.56 -22.64
CA THR A 55 -1.52 1.10 -21.52
C THR A 55 -2.04 -0.05 -20.67
N TYR A 56 -1.67 -0.06 -19.38
CA TYR A 56 -2.19 -1.01 -18.42
C TYR A 56 -3.18 -0.33 -17.47
N VAL A 57 -4.32 -0.99 -17.25
CA VAL A 57 -5.30 -0.62 -16.23
C VAL A 57 -5.36 -1.74 -15.20
N ILE A 58 -5.01 -1.43 -13.95
CA ILE A 58 -5.03 -2.36 -12.83
C ILE A 58 -6.07 -1.87 -11.83
N SER A 59 -7.12 -2.66 -11.63
CA SER A 59 -8.19 -2.35 -10.67
C SER A 59 -8.17 -3.35 -9.52
N TYR A 60 -8.40 -2.88 -8.30
CA TYR A 60 -8.44 -3.73 -7.12
C TYR A 60 -9.18 -3.05 -5.97
N THR A 61 -9.63 -3.83 -4.99
CA THR A 61 -10.21 -3.35 -3.74
C THR A 61 -9.25 -3.58 -2.59
N VAL A 62 -9.07 -2.56 -1.74
CA VAL A 62 -8.27 -2.64 -0.51
C VAL A 62 -9.16 -2.33 0.69
N LYS A 63 -9.05 -3.14 1.74
CA LYS A 63 -9.69 -2.87 3.04
C LYS A 63 -8.69 -2.31 4.04
N GLY A 64 -9.16 -1.52 5.02
CA GLY A 64 -8.34 -1.00 6.12
C GLY A 64 -7.40 0.15 5.75
N ALA A 65 -7.59 0.80 4.58
CA ALA A 65 -6.71 1.88 4.09
C ALA A 65 -6.91 3.21 4.84
N LEU A 66 -8.05 3.41 5.48
CA LEU A 66 -8.39 4.66 6.16
C LEU A 66 -7.87 4.71 7.60
N ASN A 67 -7.61 5.91 8.08
CA ASN A 67 -7.34 6.25 9.47
C ASN A 67 -8.52 7.05 10.02
N SER A 68 -8.78 6.91 11.32
CA SER A 68 -9.80 7.70 12.01
C SER A 68 -9.11 8.48 13.14
N PHE A 69 -9.16 9.79 13.05
CA PHE A 69 -8.68 10.72 14.05
C PHE A 69 -9.86 11.31 14.86
N PRO A 70 -9.63 12.02 15.97
CA PRO A 70 -10.72 12.60 16.75
C PRO A 70 -11.60 13.58 15.97
N ASP A 71 -11.02 14.34 15.03
CA ASP A 71 -11.62 15.45 14.30
C ASP A 71 -11.88 15.15 12.81
N HIS A 72 -11.25 14.13 12.23
CA HIS A 72 -11.40 13.80 10.81
C HIS A 72 -11.16 12.32 10.52
N GLU A 73 -11.41 11.92 9.29
CA GLU A 73 -11.01 10.66 8.69
C GLU A 73 -10.02 10.91 7.57
N GLU A 74 -9.05 10.02 7.39
CA GLU A 74 -7.94 10.28 6.49
C GLU A 74 -7.61 9.06 5.63
N LEU A 75 -7.41 9.30 4.36
CA LEU A 75 -6.70 8.41 3.45
C LEU A 75 -5.25 8.90 3.32
N TYR A 76 -4.29 8.09 3.74
CA TYR A 76 -2.88 8.21 3.35
C TYR A 76 -2.56 7.07 2.39
N TRP A 77 -2.16 7.40 1.15
CA TRP A 77 -1.93 6.38 0.13
C TRP A 77 -0.68 6.65 -0.71
N ASN A 78 0.20 5.66 -0.81
CA ASN A 78 1.30 5.70 -1.75
C ASN A 78 0.76 5.30 -3.13
N ALA A 79 0.44 6.29 -3.95
CA ALA A 79 -0.05 6.08 -5.31
C ALA A 79 1.02 5.43 -6.18
N ILE A 80 2.28 5.86 -6.00
CA ILE A 80 3.47 5.26 -6.61
C ILE A 80 4.49 5.03 -5.50
N GLY A 81 4.91 3.78 -5.33
CA GLY A 81 5.96 3.41 -4.37
C GLY A 81 7.36 3.60 -4.95
N ASP A 82 8.37 3.54 -4.08
CA ASP A 82 9.79 3.70 -4.40
C ASP A 82 10.45 2.45 -5.02
N GLY A 83 9.65 1.45 -5.39
CA GLY A 83 10.14 0.20 -6.00
C GLY A 83 10.58 0.30 -7.47
N TRP A 84 10.21 1.38 -8.18
CA TRP A 84 10.51 1.55 -9.59
C TRP A 84 11.99 1.84 -9.83
N SER A 85 12.65 1.02 -10.63
CA SER A 85 14.06 1.19 -10.99
C SER A 85 14.27 2.10 -12.21
N VAL A 86 13.20 2.53 -12.84
CA VAL A 86 13.19 3.42 -14.00
C VAL A 86 12.48 4.73 -13.63
N PRO A 87 12.81 5.86 -14.28
CA PRO A 87 12.10 7.11 -14.06
C PRO A 87 10.67 7.04 -14.60
N ILE A 88 9.79 7.86 -14.04
CA ILE A 88 8.41 8.03 -14.47
C ILE A 88 8.26 9.44 -15.01
N ALA A 89 7.83 9.58 -16.26
CA ALA A 89 7.79 10.85 -16.94
C ALA A 89 6.73 11.82 -16.41
N ALA A 90 5.60 11.30 -15.94
CA ALA A 90 4.53 12.07 -15.32
C ALA A 90 3.68 11.16 -14.42
N ALA A 91 3.17 11.70 -13.31
CA ALA A 91 2.30 11.02 -12.40
C ALA A 91 1.09 11.88 -12.04
N SER A 92 -0.05 11.25 -11.85
CA SER A 92 -1.24 11.91 -11.32
C SER A 92 -2.02 10.94 -10.41
N ALA A 93 -2.76 11.49 -9.47
CA ALA A 93 -3.69 10.75 -8.65
C ALA A 93 -5.00 11.54 -8.50
N THR A 94 -6.12 10.82 -8.43
CA THR A 94 -7.42 11.40 -8.13
C THR A 94 -8.04 10.60 -7.00
N VAL A 95 -8.50 11.29 -5.97
CA VAL A 95 -9.28 10.70 -4.89
C VAL A 95 -10.70 11.23 -4.99
N GLN A 96 -11.66 10.32 -5.03
CA GLN A 96 -13.09 10.62 -4.94
C GLN A 96 -13.61 10.08 -3.63
N GLY A 97 -14.13 10.95 -2.78
CA GLY A 97 -14.69 10.60 -1.48
C GLY A 97 -16.22 10.57 -1.47
N PRO A 98 -16.82 10.09 -0.37
CA PRO A 98 -18.27 10.11 -0.16
C PRO A 98 -18.78 11.45 0.38
N ALA A 99 -17.89 12.35 0.80
CA ALA A 99 -18.19 13.68 1.35
C ALA A 99 -17.16 14.70 0.86
N ASP A 100 -17.43 15.97 1.07
CA ASP A 100 -16.52 17.05 0.69
C ASP A 100 -15.19 16.92 1.41
N ILE A 101 -14.10 17.05 0.63
CA ILE A 101 -12.75 16.95 1.13
C ILE A 101 -12.37 18.24 1.86
N THR A 102 -11.92 18.10 3.11
CA THR A 102 -11.56 19.24 3.97
C THR A 102 -10.09 19.64 3.84
N ARG A 103 -9.22 18.67 3.50
CA ARG A 103 -7.79 18.90 3.29
C ARG A 103 -7.23 17.86 2.32
N ALA A 104 -6.32 18.28 1.47
CA ALA A 104 -5.57 17.38 0.58
C ALA A 104 -4.12 17.85 0.47
N GLU A 105 -3.20 16.92 0.57
CA GLU A 105 -1.76 17.12 0.45
C GLU A 105 -1.14 15.98 -0.37
N CYS A 106 -0.01 16.24 -0.97
CA CYS A 106 0.77 15.23 -1.66
C CYS A 106 2.27 15.40 -1.40
N PHE A 107 3.00 14.31 -1.54
CA PHE A 107 4.44 14.26 -1.38
C PHE A 107 5.03 13.49 -2.56
N ALA A 108 6.09 14.04 -3.17
CA ALA A 108 6.81 13.41 -4.26
C ALA A 108 8.32 13.48 -4.01
N GLY A 109 9.05 12.43 -4.36
CA GLY A 109 10.51 12.39 -4.22
C GLY A 109 11.04 11.15 -3.51
N PRO A 110 12.30 11.18 -3.05
CA PRO A 110 12.94 10.07 -2.35
C PRO A 110 12.16 9.61 -1.13
N SER A 111 12.23 8.32 -0.83
CA SER A 111 11.58 7.72 0.35
C SER A 111 11.93 8.48 1.63
N ARG A 112 10.92 8.77 2.46
CA ARG A 112 11.00 9.58 3.70
C ARG A 112 11.29 11.07 3.50
N SER A 113 11.44 11.56 2.29
CA SER A 113 11.44 13.01 2.02
C SER A 113 10.02 13.56 2.08
N ARG A 114 9.87 14.89 2.18
CA ARG A 114 8.57 15.56 2.25
C ARG A 114 8.43 16.76 1.30
N PRO A 115 9.08 16.80 0.12
CA PRO A 115 8.73 17.84 -0.84
C PRO A 115 7.28 17.62 -1.28
N GLY A 116 6.54 18.72 -1.43
CA GLY A 116 5.21 18.68 -2.03
C GLY A 116 5.27 18.23 -3.48
N CYS A 117 4.16 17.75 -4.03
CA CYS A 117 4.02 17.53 -5.46
C CYS A 117 3.74 18.86 -6.20
N ASP A 118 3.74 18.84 -7.54
CA ASP A 118 3.61 20.06 -8.36
C ASP A 118 2.26 20.75 -8.19
N SER A 119 1.16 20.00 -8.04
CA SER A 119 -0.14 20.61 -7.78
C SER A 119 -1.09 19.74 -6.98
N THR A 120 -1.97 20.40 -6.22
CA THR A 120 -3.11 19.81 -5.50
C THR A 120 -4.33 20.69 -5.71
N THR A 121 -5.44 20.10 -6.14
CA THR A 121 -6.71 20.82 -6.35
C THR A 121 -7.84 20.05 -5.66
N ILE A 122 -8.67 20.75 -4.87
CA ILE A 122 -9.88 20.20 -4.27
C ILE A 122 -11.10 20.83 -4.96
N THR A 123 -12.06 19.98 -5.35
CA THR A 123 -13.36 20.40 -5.88
C THR A 123 -14.44 19.51 -5.26
N GLY A 124 -15.08 20.01 -4.20
CA GLY A 124 -16.07 19.25 -3.43
C GLY A 124 -15.50 17.92 -2.92
N GLN A 125 -16.06 16.82 -3.40
CA GLN A 125 -15.70 15.46 -3.00
C GLN A 125 -14.48 14.88 -3.76
N ARG A 126 -13.82 15.67 -4.61
CA ARG A 126 -12.71 15.25 -5.44
C ARG A 126 -11.44 16.02 -5.12
N ALA A 127 -10.33 15.30 -4.93
CA ALA A 127 -8.99 15.87 -4.92
C ALA A 127 -8.18 15.30 -6.09
N THR A 128 -7.48 16.17 -6.80
CA THR A 128 -6.59 15.81 -7.91
C THR A 128 -5.18 16.30 -7.59
N PHE A 129 -4.21 15.46 -7.86
CA PHE A 129 -2.79 15.69 -7.60
C PHE A 129 -2.01 15.43 -8.88
N THR A 130 -1.03 16.26 -9.17
CA THR A 130 -0.12 16.06 -10.31
C THR A 130 1.32 16.18 -9.87
N GLN A 131 2.15 15.41 -10.53
CA GLN A 131 3.59 15.44 -10.43
C GLN A 131 4.16 15.22 -11.83
N GLY A 132 5.11 16.03 -12.22
CA GLY A 132 5.86 15.83 -13.45
C GLY A 132 6.71 14.56 -13.38
N SER A 133 7.99 14.67 -13.59
CA SER A 133 8.86 13.49 -13.52
C SER A 133 9.13 13.05 -12.07
N LEU A 134 9.24 11.74 -11.89
CA LEU A 134 9.83 11.10 -10.73
C LEU A 134 11.10 10.38 -11.17
N ALA A 135 12.20 10.58 -10.47
CA ALA A 135 13.41 9.81 -10.72
C ALA A 135 13.24 8.34 -10.30
N ALA A 136 14.14 7.46 -10.72
CA ALA A 136 14.15 6.08 -10.24
C ALA A 136 14.20 6.06 -8.70
N ARG A 137 13.40 5.20 -8.09
CA ARG A 137 13.28 5.04 -6.63
C ARG A 137 12.60 6.21 -5.90
N GLU A 138 11.98 7.12 -6.61
CA GLU A 138 11.11 8.12 -5.99
C GLU A 138 9.67 7.63 -5.88
N ALA A 139 8.97 8.14 -4.86
CA ALA A 139 7.60 7.81 -4.55
C ALA A 139 6.67 9.00 -4.77
N PHE A 140 5.38 8.72 -4.94
CA PHE A 140 4.31 9.71 -4.98
C PHE A 140 3.19 9.27 -4.03
N SER A 141 2.95 10.07 -3.00
CA SER A 141 1.97 9.79 -1.94
C SER A 141 0.95 10.90 -1.85
N VAL A 142 -0.28 10.53 -1.55
CA VAL A 142 -1.40 11.47 -1.38
C VAL A 142 -2.02 11.31 0.01
N VAL A 143 -2.47 12.41 0.58
CA VAL A 143 -3.18 12.48 1.86
C VAL A 143 -4.46 13.25 1.64
N VAL A 144 -5.60 12.68 2.06
CA VAL A 144 -6.90 13.33 1.93
C VAL A 144 -7.67 13.17 3.21
N ALA A 145 -8.15 14.30 3.76
CA ALA A 145 -8.99 14.32 4.96
C ALA A 145 -10.45 14.59 4.61
N PHE A 146 -11.32 13.89 5.31
CA PHE A 146 -12.78 13.98 5.22
C PHE A 146 -13.37 14.40 6.58
N PRO A 147 -14.57 15.00 6.61
CA PRO A 147 -15.24 15.31 7.85
C PRO A 147 -15.43 14.07 8.73
N LYS A 148 -15.31 14.24 10.03
CA LYS A 148 -15.55 13.15 10.99
C LYS A 148 -16.94 12.57 10.84
N GLY A 149 -17.04 11.22 10.80
CA GLY A 149 -18.31 10.50 10.66
C GLY A 149 -18.81 10.36 9.22
N SER A 150 -18.09 10.92 8.23
CA SER A 150 -18.49 10.84 6.81
C SER A 150 -18.22 9.48 6.18
N ILE A 151 -17.33 8.68 6.77
CA ILE A 151 -16.96 7.36 6.26
C ILE A 151 -17.20 6.30 7.34
N ALA A 152 -18.11 5.37 7.06
CA ALA A 152 -18.38 4.26 7.96
C ALA A 152 -17.14 3.35 8.10
N ASN A 153 -16.81 2.98 9.34
CA ASN A 153 -15.68 2.10 9.64
C ASN A 153 -14.30 2.57 9.14
N ALA A 154 -14.08 3.88 9.10
CA ALA A 154 -12.82 4.51 8.70
C ALA A 154 -11.72 4.25 9.73
N LYS A 155 -11.30 3.01 9.92
CA LYS A 155 -10.25 2.63 10.85
C LYS A 155 -9.32 1.58 10.27
N PRO A 156 -8.07 1.51 10.75
CA PRO A 156 -7.14 0.45 10.38
C PRO A 156 -7.71 -0.94 10.64
N LEU A 157 -7.46 -1.86 9.76
CA LEU A 157 -7.72 -3.28 10.01
C LEU A 157 -6.49 -3.87 10.69
N LEU A 158 -6.68 -4.36 11.93
CA LEU A 158 -5.61 -4.86 12.77
C LEU A 158 -5.78 -6.36 13.04
N GLU A 159 -4.67 -7.09 12.96
CA GLU A 159 -4.59 -8.51 13.33
C GLU A 159 -3.56 -8.72 14.42
N ASP A 160 -3.75 -9.74 15.26
CA ASP A 160 -2.77 -10.12 16.26
C ASP A 160 -1.45 -10.53 15.59
N ARG A 161 -0.35 -10.06 16.16
CA ARG A 161 0.97 -10.56 15.76
C ARG A 161 1.09 -11.99 16.25
N HIS A 162 1.27 -12.92 15.34
CA HIS A 162 1.64 -14.27 15.72
C HIS A 162 3.02 -14.21 16.37
N ALA A 163 3.08 -14.53 17.66
CA ALA A 163 4.34 -14.83 18.32
C ALA A 163 5.03 -15.90 17.46
N SER A 164 6.23 -15.60 16.99
CA SER A 164 6.99 -16.54 16.17
C SER A 164 7.06 -17.85 16.95
N ALA A 165 6.56 -18.95 16.41
CA ALA A 165 6.52 -20.27 17.06
C ALA A 165 7.93 -20.81 17.42
N ALA A 166 8.97 -20.04 17.16
CA ALA A 166 10.36 -20.33 17.54
C ALA A 166 10.68 -20.07 19.03
N ALA A 167 9.83 -19.34 19.76
CA ALA A 167 10.08 -19.00 21.17
C ALA A 167 9.55 -20.05 22.18
N LEU A 168 8.86 -21.08 21.73
CA LEU A 168 8.23 -22.12 22.57
C LEU A 168 8.85 -23.52 22.42
N ARG A 169 10.16 -23.60 22.15
CA ARG A 169 10.86 -24.88 22.39
C ARG A 169 11.31 -24.92 23.86
N PRO A 170 10.76 -25.81 24.71
CA PRO A 170 11.31 -26.03 26.04
C PRO A 170 12.78 -26.43 25.85
N ARG A 171 13.67 -25.78 26.55
CA ARG A 171 15.07 -26.22 26.66
C ARG A 171 15.07 -27.65 27.19
N PRO A 172 15.73 -28.61 26.53
CA PRO A 172 15.83 -29.95 27.10
C PRO A 172 16.51 -29.83 28.45
N ALA A 173 15.89 -30.42 29.47
CA ALA A 173 16.47 -30.52 30.78
C ALA A 173 17.84 -31.20 30.68
N ALA A 174 18.85 -30.54 31.25
CA ALA A 174 20.18 -31.12 31.37
C ALA A 174 20.06 -32.45 32.13
N ALA A 175 20.44 -33.54 31.49
CA ALA A 175 20.57 -34.84 32.13
C ALA A 175 21.65 -34.72 33.21
N SER A 176 21.26 -34.80 34.49
CA SER A 176 22.18 -34.95 35.60
C SER A 176 22.77 -36.34 35.57
N GLY A 177 23.96 -36.46 34.99
CA GLY A 177 24.79 -37.63 35.17
C GLY A 177 25.12 -37.75 36.65
N ARG A 178 24.58 -38.77 37.31
CA ARG A 178 25.16 -39.31 38.53
C ARG A 178 26.03 -40.48 38.16
N ASP A 179 27.30 -40.23 38.20
CA ASP A 179 28.25 -41.35 38.33
C ASP A 179 28.20 -41.84 39.76
N ALA A 180 28.06 -43.14 39.90
CA ALA A 180 28.25 -43.86 41.14
C ALA A 180 29.17 -45.07 40.85
N ALA A 181 30.28 -45.10 41.60
CA ALA A 181 31.17 -46.18 41.97
C ALA A 181 32.03 -46.80 40.84
#